data_63f5a2e56e3551c6999357da52d07ec1
#
_entry.id   63f5a2e56e3551c6999357da52d07ec1
#
_cell.length_a   1.000
_cell.length_b   1.000
_cell.length_c   1.000
_cell.angle_alpha   90.00
_cell.angle_beta   90.00
_cell.angle_gamma   90.00
#
_symmetry.space_group_name_H-M   'P 1'
#
loop_
_entity.id
_entity.type
_entity.pdbx_description
1 polymer ?
#
loop_
_entity_poly.entity_id
_entity_poly.type
_entity_poly.pdbx_seq_one_letter_code
_entity_poly.pdbx_strand_id
1 'polypeptide(L)'
;MIHPGYIRMFKDAKSYCNHLTVALHENPSTERPQKLPPVQSVEDRKEILLSIKYVDAVVTYQKEKSFHDYLKHYDIRFLGTDYRDGSYTGKDVNIDIIWLNREHDYSSTKLKTDIYNSVKEPMQRGYGYD
;
A
#
# COMPACT_ATOMS: atom_id res chain seq x y z
N MET A 1 4.09 4.41 -3.25
CA MET A 1 3.37 5.60 -3.75
C MET A 1 1.92 5.25 -4.06
N ILE A 2 1.02 6.15 -3.75
CA ILE A 2 -0.40 5.97 -4.08
C ILE A 2 -0.59 6.12 -5.58
N HIS A 3 -1.36 5.21 -6.17
CA HIS A 3 -1.69 5.20 -7.59
C HIS A 3 -3.15 4.75 -7.78
N PRO A 4 -3.73 4.88 -8.99
CA PRO A 4 -5.14 4.55 -9.20
C PRO A 4 -5.55 3.14 -8.76
N GLY A 5 -4.63 2.18 -8.82
CA GLY A 5 -4.89 0.81 -8.36
C GLY A 5 -5.29 0.74 -6.90
N TYR A 6 -4.63 1.51 -6.02
CA TYR A 6 -5.00 1.60 -4.61
C TYR A 6 -6.39 2.22 -4.43
N ILE A 7 -6.68 3.28 -5.16
CA ILE A 7 -7.98 3.96 -5.06
C ILE A 7 -9.10 3.00 -5.45
N ARG A 8 -8.92 2.23 -6.52
CA ARG A 8 -9.88 1.21 -6.95
C ARG A 8 -10.08 0.13 -5.88
N MET A 9 -9.01 -0.31 -5.25
CA MET A 9 -9.08 -1.27 -4.16
C MET A 9 -9.83 -0.72 -2.95
N PHE A 10 -9.56 0.52 -2.56
CA PHE A 10 -10.25 1.15 -1.43
C PHE A 10 -11.73 1.35 -1.70
N LYS A 11 -12.08 1.74 -2.92
CA LYS A 11 -13.47 1.84 -3.34
C LYS A 11 -14.18 0.49 -3.23
N ASP A 12 -13.54 -0.56 -3.73
CA ASP A 12 -14.08 -1.91 -3.70
C ASP A 12 -14.22 -2.41 -2.25
N ALA A 13 -13.18 -2.26 -1.44
CA ALA A 13 -13.22 -2.63 -0.03
C ALA A 13 -14.33 -1.90 0.73
N LYS A 14 -14.49 -0.59 0.50
CA LYS A 14 -15.50 0.21 1.17
C LYS A 14 -16.92 -0.24 0.85
N SER A 15 -17.14 -0.85 -0.31
CA SER A 15 -18.46 -1.38 -0.68
C SER A 15 -18.89 -2.56 0.21
N TYR A 16 -17.97 -3.19 0.93
CA TYR A 16 -18.23 -4.32 1.82
C TYR A 16 -18.27 -3.95 3.30
N CYS A 17 -17.97 -2.72 3.66
CA CYS A 17 -17.88 -2.34 5.08
C CYS A 17 -18.37 -0.91 5.33
N ASN A 18 -18.67 -0.62 6.60
CA ASN A 18 -19.08 0.71 7.03
C ASN A 18 -17.91 1.61 7.38
N HIS A 19 -16.78 1.01 7.78
CA HIS A 19 -15.59 1.72 8.23
C HIS A 19 -14.36 1.00 7.69
N LEU A 20 -13.56 1.72 6.90
CA LEU A 20 -12.34 1.18 6.31
C LEU A 20 -11.13 1.82 6.97
N THR A 21 -10.31 1.00 7.62
CA THR A 21 -9.01 1.40 8.17
C THR A 21 -7.89 0.84 7.29
N VAL A 22 -6.94 1.70 6.95
CA VAL A 22 -5.73 1.29 6.23
C VAL A 22 -4.59 1.18 7.23
N ALA A 23 -3.90 0.04 7.22
CA ALA A 23 -2.69 -0.17 8.00
C ALA A 23 -1.47 0.16 7.12
N LEU A 24 -0.68 1.13 7.57
CA LEU A 24 0.46 1.65 6.83
C LEU A 24 1.76 1.26 7.52
N HIS A 25 2.61 0.49 6.84
CA HIS A 25 3.95 0.21 7.33
C HIS A 25 4.82 1.47 7.17
N GLU A 26 5.46 1.89 8.25
CA GLU A 26 6.27 3.11 8.23
C GLU A 26 7.45 2.98 7.27
N ASN A 27 8.17 1.85 7.29
CA ASN A 27 9.22 1.54 6.33
C ASN A 27 9.33 0.03 6.11
N PRO A 28 8.66 -0.53 5.08
CA PRO A 28 8.70 -1.97 4.82
C PRO A 28 10.09 -2.50 4.48
N SER A 29 11.02 -1.66 4.02
CA SER A 29 12.37 -2.10 3.68
C SER A 29 13.18 -2.57 4.89
N THR A 30 12.80 -2.19 6.12
CA THR A 30 13.48 -2.62 7.35
C THR A 30 13.27 -4.11 7.64
N GLU A 31 12.12 -4.66 7.29
CA GLU A 31 11.78 -6.07 7.50
C GLU A 31 11.78 -6.89 6.20
N ARG A 32 11.69 -6.21 5.06
CA ARG A 32 11.69 -6.81 3.73
C ARG A 32 12.72 -6.09 2.86
N PRO A 33 14.01 -6.53 2.88
CA PRO A 33 15.08 -5.84 2.15
C PRO A 33 14.85 -5.73 0.64
N GLN A 34 14.03 -6.61 0.06
CA GLN A 34 13.66 -6.55 -1.35
C GLN A 34 12.71 -5.41 -1.68
N LYS A 35 12.07 -4.79 -0.68
CA LYS A 35 11.21 -3.63 -0.88
C LYS A 35 12.05 -2.36 -0.97
N LEU A 36 11.67 -1.47 -1.88
CA LEU A 36 12.28 -0.14 -1.97
C LEU A 36 11.87 0.70 -0.77
N PRO A 37 12.79 1.52 -0.22
CA PRO A 37 12.42 2.48 0.82
C PRO A 37 11.33 3.44 0.33
N PRO A 38 10.43 3.89 1.20
CA PRO A 38 9.44 4.90 0.82
C PRO A 38 10.10 6.20 0.38
N VAL A 39 9.57 6.78 -0.71
CA VAL A 39 10.01 8.10 -1.18
C VAL A 39 9.43 9.20 -0.28
N GLN A 40 8.21 9.00 0.21
CA GLN A 40 7.50 9.95 1.06
C GLN A 40 7.58 9.51 2.52
N SER A 41 7.55 10.49 3.44
CA SER A 41 7.50 10.22 4.88
C SER A 41 6.21 9.48 5.26
N VAL A 42 6.19 8.87 6.44
CA VAL A 42 4.97 8.22 6.95
C VAL A 42 3.85 9.24 7.15
N GLU A 43 4.18 10.44 7.59
CA GLU A 43 3.22 11.54 7.79
C GLU A 43 2.59 11.95 6.47
N ASP A 44 3.38 12.12 5.42
CA ASP A 44 2.89 12.50 4.09
C ASP A 44 2.01 11.39 3.50
N ARG A 45 2.44 10.14 3.62
CA ARG A 45 1.66 9.00 3.13
C ARG A 45 0.33 8.87 3.86
N LYS A 46 0.33 9.09 5.17
CA LYS A 46 -0.87 9.08 5.99
C LYS A 46 -1.84 10.19 5.58
N GLU A 47 -1.33 11.40 5.35
CA GLU A 47 -2.12 12.54 4.89
C GLU A 47 -2.81 12.24 3.56
N ILE A 48 -2.07 11.68 2.60
CA ILE A 48 -2.62 11.30 1.31
C ILE A 48 -3.73 10.27 1.46
N LEU A 49 -3.50 9.22 2.26
CA LEU A 49 -4.49 8.17 2.49
C LEU A 49 -5.77 8.72 3.14
N LEU A 50 -5.63 9.59 4.14
CA LEU A 50 -6.78 10.21 4.82
C LEU A 50 -7.57 11.15 3.92
N SER A 51 -6.96 11.62 2.82
CA SER A 51 -7.63 12.46 1.83
C SER A 51 -8.49 11.67 0.85
N ILE A 52 -8.36 10.36 0.82
CA ILE A 52 -9.14 9.49 -0.05
C ILE A 52 -10.52 9.25 0.59
N LYS A 53 -11.56 9.56 -0.16
CA LYS A 53 -12.94 9.51 0.37
C LYS A 53 -13.40 8.14 0.87
N TYR A 54 -12.74 7.07 0.45
CA TYR A 54 -13.09 5.71 0.87
C TYR A 54 -12.40 5.28 2.16
N VAL A 55 -11.39 6.01 2.60
CA VAL A 55 -10.58 5.69 3.78
C VAL A 55 -11.10 6.46 4.98
N ASP A 56 -11.48 5.75 6.04
CA ASP A 56 -12.02 6.35 7.26
C ASP A 56 -10.95 6.60 8.31
N ALA A 57 -9.94 5.74 8.36
CA ALA A 57 -8.86 5.85 9.33
C ALA A 57 -7.57 5.23 8.79
N VAL A 58 -6.45 5.66 9.33
CA VAL A 58 -5.13 5.09 9.05
C VAL A 58 -4.44 4.78 10.37
N VAL A 59 -3.94 3.56 10.50
CA VAL A 59 -3.05 3.17 11.60
C VAL A 59 -1.67 2.87 11.02
N THR A 60 -0.63 3.15 11.78
CA THR A 60 0.75 2.93 11.34
C THR A 60 1.42 1.88 12.20
N TYR A 61 2.40 1.19 11.65
CA TYR A 61 3.19 0.21 12.40
C TYR A 61 4.62 0.16 11.84
N GLN A 62 5.57 -0.17 12.71
CA GLN A 62 6.98 -0.31 12.36
C GLN A 62 7.37 -1.76 12.10
N LYS A 63 6.80 -2.69 12.87
CA LYS A 63 7.06 -4.13 12.76
C LYS A 63 5.81 -4.86 12.39
N GLU A 64 5.92 -5.84 11.51
CA GLU A 64 4.79 -6.67 11.08
C GLU A 64 4.10 -7.37 12.26
N LYS A 65 4.84 -7.67 13.32
CA LYS A 65 4.26 -8.24 14.54
C LYS A 65 3.20 -7.32 15.18
N SER A 66 3.41 -6.02 15.14
CA SER A 66 2.43 -5.04 15.66
C SER A 66 1.14 -5.05 14.84
N PHE A 67 1.23 -5.36 13.56
CA PHE A 67 0.08 -5.49 12.69
C PHE A 67 -0.85 -6.64 13.12
N HIS A 68 -0.30 -7.73 13.63
CA HIS A 68 -1.10 -8.85 14.17
C HIS A 68 -2.05 -8.38 15.28
N ASP A 69 -1.57 -7.49 16.14
CA ASP A 69 -2.38 -6.96 17.24
C ASP A 69 -3.50 -6.06 16.70
N TYR A 70 -3.25 -5.29 15.68
CA TYR A 70 -4.30 -4.49 15.02
C TYR A 70 -5.40 -5.37 14.45
N LEU A 71 -5.06 -6.45 13.76
CA LEU A 71 -6.03 -7.33 13.13
C LEU A 71 -7.07 -7.89 14.10
N LYS A 72 -6.71 -8.07 15.37
CA LYS A 72 -7.62 -8.59 16.40
C LYS A 72 -8.78 -7.65 16.72
N HIS A 73 -8.68 -6.39 16.34
CA HIS A 73 -9.69 -5.37 16.60
C HIS A 73 -10.65 -5.14 15.43
N TYR A 74 -10.49 -5.89 14.35
CA TYR A 74 -11.28 -5.72 13.12
C TYR A 74 -12.03 -7.00 12.77
N ASP A 75 -13.14 -6.84 12.06
CA ASP A 75 -14.04 -7.96 11.71
C ASP A 75 -13.62 -8.63 10.40
N ILE A 76 -13.11 -7.84 9.44
CA ILE A 76 -12.78 -8.30 8.09
C ILE A 76 -11.46 -7.68 7.66
N ARG A 77 -10.67 -8.47 6.94
CA ARG A 77 -9.45 -8.02 6.30
C ARG A 77 -9.61 -8.06 4.78
N PHE A 78 -9.12 -7.03 4.10
CA PHE A 78 -9.07 -6.99 2.64
C PHE A 78 -7.64 -7.23 2.16
N LEU A 79 -7.48 -8.13 1.22
CA LEU A 79 -6.20 -8.45 0.58
C LEU A 79 -6.41 -8.57 -0.93
N GLY A 80 -5.37 -8.21 -1.70
CA GLY A 80 -5.37 -8.47 -3.13
C GLY A 80 -5.27 -9.97 -3.44
N THR A 81 -5.90 -10.39 -4.53
CA THR A 81 -5.89 -11.79 -4.98
C THR A 81 -4.49 -12.33 -5.27
N ASP A 82 -3.53 -11.46 -5.52
CA ASP A 82 -2.13 -11.82 -5.74
C ASP A 82 -1.46 -12.43 -4.49
N TYR A 83 -2.03 -12.22 -3.30
CA TYR A 83 -1.54 -12.82 -2.05
C TYR A 83 -2.20 -14.15 -1.69
N ARG A 84 -3.20 -14.59 -2.45
CA ARG A 84 -4.06 -15.71 -2.07
C ARG A 84 -3.32 -17.02 -1.84
N ASP A 85 -2.36 -17.34 -2.71
CA ASP A 85 -1.58 -18.58 -2.65
C ASP A 85 -0.18 -18.37 -2.05
N GLY A 86 0.09 -17.15 -1.57
CA GLY A 86 1.39 -16.79 -1.03
C GLY A 86 1.41 -16.57 0.47
N SER A 87 2.53 -16.05 0.92
CA SER A 87 2.70 -15.62 2.30
C SER A 87 2.41 -14.12 2.43
N TYR A 88 1.72 -13.73 3.48
CA TYR A 88 1.42 -12.33 3.78
C TYR A 88 1.43 -12.12 5.29
N THR A 89 1.66 -10.88 5.69
CA THR A 89 1.69 -10.51 7.10
C THR A 89 0.39 -10.86 7.79
N GLY A 90 0.47 -11.53 8.95
CA GLY A 90 -0.71 -11.90 9.73
C GLY A 90 -1.51 -13.07 9.17
N LYS A 91 -0.89 -13.92 8.34
CA LYS A 91 -1.55 -15.10 7.78
C LYS A 91 -2.12 -16.05 8.84
N ASP A 92 -1.47 -16.11 10.01
CA ASP A 92 -1.89 -16.98 11.11
C ASP A 92 -3.00 -16.37 11.98
N VAL A 93 -3.36 -15.12 11.76
CA VAL A 93 -4.43 -14.48 12.52
C VAL A 93 -5.79 -14.95 11.99
N ASN A 94 -6.65 -15.37 12.89
CA ASN A 94 -8.00 -15.83 12.55
C ASN A 94 -8.92 -14.61 12.34
N ILE A 95 -9.04 -14.18 11.10
CA ILE A 95 -9.90 -13.09 10.68
C ILE A 95 -10.46 -13.43 9.29
N ASP A 96 -11.71 -13.06 9.04
CA ASP A 96 -12.31 -13.23 7.73
C ASP A 96 -11.62 -12.35 6.69
N ILE A 97 -11.36 -12.91 5.52
CA ILE A 97 -10.68 -12.22 4.44
C ILE A 97 -11.60 -12.09 3.23
N ILE A 98 -11.67 -10.90 2.68
CA ILE A 98 -12.27 -10.65 1.36
C ILE A 98 -11.12 -10.36 0.40
N TRP A 99 -11.04 -11.15 -0.66
CA TRP A 99 -10.00 -11.03 -1.68
C TRP A 99 -10.44 -10.04 -2.75
N LEU A 100 -9.64 -9.00 -2.94
CA LEU A 100 -9.90 -7.94 -3.92
C LEU A 100 -9.13 -8.23 -5.20
N ASN A 101 -9.79 -8.09 -6.35
CA ASN A 101 -9.16 -8.27 -7.64
C ASN A 101 -8.14 -7.15 -7.90
N ARG A 102 -6.91 -7.55 -8.25
CA ARG A 102 -5.82 -6.63 -8.60
C ARG A 102 -5.37 -6.78 -10.05
N GLU A 103 -6.28 -7.12 -10.94
CA GLU A 103 -6.00 -7.21 -12.37
C GLU A 103 -5.86 -5.80 -12.98
N HIS A 104 -4.70 -5.18 -12.76
CA HIS A 104 -4.34 -3.88 -13.32
C HIS A 104 -2.81 -3.76 -13.40
N ASP A 105 -2.33 -2.84 -14.23
CA ASP A 105 -0.90 -2.61 -14.43
C ASP A 105 -0.27 -1.64 -13.42
N TYR A 106 -1.03 -1.16 -12.46
CA TYR A 106 -0.54 -0.19 -11.48
C TYR A 106 0.25 -0.86 -10.37
N SER A 107 1.44 -0.35 -10.09
CA SER A 107 2.23 -0.70 -8.91
C SER A 107 3.11 0.47 -8.51
N SER A 108 3.45 0.56 -7.21
CA SER A 108 4.36 1.59 -6.72
C SER A 108 5.76 1.44 -7.30
N THR A 109 6.23 0.22 -7.44
CA THR A 109 7.55 -0.07 -8.02
C THR A 109 7.59 0.35 -9.49
N LYS A 110 6.56 -0.01 -10.28
CA LYS A 110 6.48 0.39 -11.68
C LYS A 110 6.44 1.90 -11.82
N LEU A 111 5.65 2.59 -10.99
CA LEU A 111 5.55 4.05 -11.03
C LEU A 111 6.89 4.71 -10.73
N LYS A 112 7.60 4.23 -9.71
CA LYS A 112 8.94 4.74 -9.37
C LYS A 112 9.94 4.51 -10.50
N THR A 113 9.89 3.35 -11.14
CA THR A 113 10.74 3.00 -12.27
C THR A 113 10.45 3.89 -13.48
N ASP A 114 9.17 4.12 -13.78
CA ASP A 114 8.76 4.98 -14.89
C ASP A 114 9.21 6.43 -14.66
N ILE A 115 9.09 6.93 -13.44
CA ILE A 115 9.57 8.27 -13.07
C ILE A 115 11.09 8.34 -13.25
N TYR A 116 11.84 7.37 -12.74
CA TYR A 116 13.29 7.34 -12.89
C TYR A 116 13.70 7.35 -14.36
N ASN A 117 13.10 6.51 -15.19
CA ASN A 117 13.41 6.43 -16.61
C ASN A 117 13.08 7.73 -17.34
N SER A 118 12.00 8.41 -16.97
CA SER A 118 11.60 9.67 -17.61
C SER A 118 12.56 10.81 -17.30
N VAL A 119 13.21 10.79 -16.13
CA VAL A 119 14.19 11.81 -15.72
C VAL A 119 15.59 11.45 -16.22
N LYS A 120 15.99 10.19 -16.10
CA LYS A 120 17.32 9.73 -16.46
C LYS A 120 17.66 9.99 -17.91
N GLU A 121 16.78 9.69 -18.85
CA GLU A 121 17.03 9.78 -20.28
C GLU A 121 17.33 11.23 -20.74
N PRO A 122 16.52 12.25 -20.40
CA PRO A 122 16.84 13.63 -20.71
C PRO A 122 18.18 14.10 -20.13
N MET A 123 18.50 13.72 -18.89
CA MET A 123 19.79 14.08 -18.27
C MET A 123 20.97 13.46 -19.00
N GLN A 124 20.87 12.22 -19.46
CA GLN A 124 21.90 11.54 -20.24
C GLN A 124 22.11 12.19 -21.60
N ARG A 125 21.08 12.82 -22.17
CA ARG A 125 21.15 13.57 -23.43
C ARG A 125 21.66 15.01 -23.25
N GLY A 126 22.03 15.39 -22.05
CA GLY A 126 22.50 16.74 -21.74
C GLY A 126 21.38 17.76 -21.58
N TYR A 127 20.11 17.33 -21.46
CA TYR A 127 19.00 18.19 -21.13
C TYR A 127 18.85 18.30 -19.62
N GLY A 128 18.85 19.53 -19.12
CA GLY A 128 18.65 19.77 -17.70
C GLY A 128 17.17 20.02 -17.37
N TYR A 129 16.84 19.86 -16.10
CA TYR A 129 15.59 20.35 -15.51
C TYR A 129 15.91 21.59 -14.69
N ASP A 130 15.30 22.67 -15.04
CA ASP A 130 15.47 23.91 -14.32
C ASP A 130 14.63 23.97 -13.04
#